data_2a2af054610a3b53051964da1d52db20
#
_entry.id   2a2af054610a3b53051964da1d52db20
#
_cell.length_a   1.000
_cell.length_b   1.000
_cell.length_c   1.000
_cell.angle_alpha   90.00
_cell.angle_beta   90.00
_cell.angle_gamma   90.00
#
_symmetry.space_group_name_H-M   'P 1'
#
loop_
_entity.id
_entity.type
_entity.pdbx_description
1 polymer ?
#
loop_
_entity_poly.entity_id
_entity_poly.type
_entity_poly.pdbx_seq_one_letter_code
_entity_poly.pdbx_strand_id
1 'polypeptide(L)'
;MKRLKGEIERMKKVMKRVITACLAFAMILALVTPASVEAATKNESLTLYKGETYTWYLTGVKSLSSASSTKKAVATVKANKSKKQYTISAKKAGTSVVTIKGKDYYGHTQSLKIKVTVAEPKFDLKLQKLDGNYILIRVKNNTKATFDRLAVRYSLKNSSGSEVAAKDEIVYRVMSGKTAYESIYVSSAADVDISQSSVKITAFDRNPEQKYKVLGKDKLSV
;
A
#
# COMPACT_ATOMS: atom_id res chain seq x y z
N MET A 1 14.13 -68.25 -52.44
CA MET A 1 12.93 -67.39 -52.38
C MET A 1 12.25 -67.41 -51.02
N LYS A 2 12.08 -68.52 -50.31
CA LYS A 2 11.38 -68.53 -48.98
C LYS A 2 12.10 -67.74 -47.86
N ARG A 3 13.44 -67.71 -47.84
CA ARG A 3 14.18 -66.93 -46.82
C ARG A 3 13.97 -65.41 -46.87
N LEU A 4 13.97 -64.85 -48.07
CA LEU A 4 13.75 -63.40 -48.29
C LEU A 4 12.32 -62.92 -47.85
N LYS A 5 11.32 -63.81 -48.09
CA LYS A 5 9.95 -63.54 -47.66
C LYS A 5 9.79 -63.42 -46.12
N GLY A 6 10.54 -64.28 -45.39
CA GLY A 6 10.55 -64.33 -43.96
C GLY A 6 11.24 -63.09 -43.33
N GLU A 7 12.30 -62.61 -43.95
CA GLU A 7 12.97 -61.38 -43.50
C GLU A 7 12.12 -60.11 -43.74
N ILE A 8 11.46 -60.01 -44.88
CA ILE A 8 10.55 -58.90 -45.19
C ILE A 8 9.38 -58.84 -44.20
N GLU A 9 8.78 -59.97 -43.82
CA GLU A 9 7.70 -60.02 -42.84
C GLU A 9 8.22 -59.70 -41.44
N ARG A 10 9.41 -60.08 -41.05
CA ARG A 10 10.05 -59.64 -39.78
C ARG A 10 10.28 -58.13 -39.77
N MET A 11 10.85 -57.56 -40.82
CA MET A 11 11.06 -56.10 -40.90
C MET A 11 9.73 -55.29 -40.85
N LYS A 12 8.70 -55.77 -41.54
CA LYS A 12 7.38 -55.15 -41.46
C LYS A 12 6.81 -55.17 -40.02
N LYS A 13 7.01 -56.27 -39.31
CA LYS A 13 6.54 -56.42 -37.91
C LYS A 13 7.32 -55.53 -36.93
N VAL A 14 8.62 -55.38 -37.13
CA VAL A 14 9.47 -54.47 -36.34
C VAL A 14 9.11 -53.03 -36.66
N MET A 15 8.97 -52.66 -37.92
CA MET A 15 8.60 -51.32 -38.35
C MET A 15 7.22 -50.90 -37.81
N LYS A 16 6.21 -51.79 -37.82
CA LYS A 16 4.90 -51.54 -37.18
C LYS A 16 5.05 -51.24 -35.67
N ARG A 17 5.87 -52.01 -34.96
CA ARG A 17 6.13 -51.82 -33.53
C ARG A 17 6.82 -50.46 -33.23
N VAL A 18 7.80 -50.08 -34.06
CA VAL A 18 8.49 -48.79 -33.93
C VAL A 18 7.55 -47.63 -34.21
N ILE A 19 6.73 -47.71 -35.25
CA ILE A 19 5.74 -46.66 -35.58
C ILE A 19 4.70 -46.52 -34.46
N THR A 20 4.21 -47.64 -33.88
CA THR A 20 3.26 -47.61 -32.77
C THR A 20 3.90 -47.01 -31.51
N ALA A 21 5.16 -47.31 -31.22
CA ALA A 21 5.89 -46.74 -30.10
C ALA A 21 6.14 -45.21 -30.27
N CYS A 22 6.52 -44.77 -31.49
CA CYS A 22 6.71 -43.37 -31.81
C CYS A 22 5.41 -42.57 -31.74
N LEU A 23 4.28 -43.16 -32.19
CA LEU A 23 2.95 -42.53 -32.06
C LEU A 23 2.48 -42.42 -30.61
N ALA A 24 2.76 -43.44 -29.78
CA ALA A 24 2.46 -43.39 -28.35
C ALA A 24 3.31 -42.33 -27.63
N PHE A 25 4.59 -42.20 -27.99
CA PHE A 25 5.47 -41.17 -27.43
C PHE A 25 5.08 -39.75 -27.87
N ALA A 26 4.67 -39.58 -29.12
CA ALA A 26 4.15 -38.28 -29.62
C ALA A 26 2.83 -37.90 -28.95
N MET A 27 1.95 -38.84 -28.63
CA MET A 27 0.71 -38.56 -27.86
C MET A 27 1.00 -38.21 -26.41
N ILE A 28 2.02 -38.78 -25.78
CA ILE A 28 2.44 -38.43 -24.42
C ILE A 28 3.03 -37.00 -24.38
N LEU A 29 3.80 -36.61 -25.40
CA LEU A 29 4.31 -35.23 -25.50
C LEU A 29 3.19 -34.18 -25.77
N ALA A 30 2.13 -34.58 -26.48
CA ALA A 30 1.01 -33.67 -26.75
C ALA A 30 0.07 -33.48 -25.56
N LEU A 31 0.14 -34.35 -24.53
CA LEU A 31 -0.63 -34.24 -23.29
C LEU A 31 0.09 -33.43 -22.21
N VAL A 32 1.33 -33.05 -22.39
CA VAL A 32 2.01 -32.05 -21.59
C VAL A 32 1.64 -30.68 -22.17
N THR A 33 0.37 -30.30 -22.05
CA THR A 33 0.03 -28.88 -22.11
C THR A 33 0.86 -28.22 -21.02
N PRO A 34 1.67 -27.19 -21.34
CA PRO A 34 2.30 -26.42 -20.28
C PRO A 34 1.15 -25.97 -19.37
N ALA A 35 1.12 -26.49 -18.14
CA ALA A 35 0.18 -26.01 -17.15
C ALA A 35 0.31 -24.51 -17.19
N SER A 36 -0.72 -23.80 -17.64
CA SER A 36 -0.72 -22.36 -17.62
C SER A 36 -0.51 -22.01 -16.15
N VAL A 37 0.70 -21.55 -15.82
CA VAL A 37 1.03 -21.12 -14.46
C VAL A 37 0.13 -19.94 -14.21
N GLU A 38 -0.99 -20.23 -13.57
CA GLU A 38 -2.01 -19.25 -13.27
C GLU A 38 -1.35 -18.15 -12.46
N ALA A 39 -1.46 -16.91 -12.94
CA ALA A 39 -0.84 -15.75 -12.30
C ALA A 39 -1.24 -15.70 -10.83
N ALA A 40 -0.29 -16.01 -9.94
CA ALA A 40 -0.58 -16.02 -8.51
C ALA A 40 -1.03 -14.63 -8.06
N THR A 41 -2.24 -14.56 -7.48
CA THR A 41 -2.81 -13.30 -6.97
C THR A 41 -2.89 -13.34 -5.46
N LYS A 42 -2.25 -12.35 -4.81
CA LYS A 42 -2.37 -12.10 -3.37
C LYS A 42 -3.37 -10.97 -3.14
N ASN A 43 -4.29 -11.15 -2.19
CA ASN A 43 -5.26 -10.13 -1.79
C ASN A 43 -4.92 -9.57 -0.42
N GLU A 44 -4.96 -8.26 -0.28
CA GLU A 44 -4.68 -7.55 0.98
C GLU A 44 -5.67 -6.42 1.20
N SER A 45 -5.72 -5.90 2.43
CA SER A 45 -6.49 -4.72 2.80
C SER A 45 -5.59 -3.69 3.46
N LEU A 46 -5.83 -2.42 3.16
CA LEU A 46 -5.10 -1.28 3.68
C LEU A 46 -6.06 -0.16 4.01
N THR A 47 -5.97 0.38 5.22
CA THR A 47 -6.68 1.61 5.59
C THR A 47 -5.70 2.76 5.63
N LEU A 48 -5.98 3.81 4.89
CA LEU A 48 -5.26 5.08 4.86
C LEU A 48 -6.20 6.21 5.26
N TYR A 49 -5.64 7.30 5.76
CA TYR A 49 -6.37 8.54 5.95
C TYR A 49 -6.13 9.47 4.75
N LYS A 50 -7.12 10.28 4.41
CA LYS A 50 -7.01 11.27 3.33
C LYS A 50 -5.76 12.15 3.53
N GLY A 51 -4.96 12.28 2.49
CA GLY A 51 -3.65 12.96 2.52
C GLY A 51 -2.47 12.03 2.77
N GLU A 52 -2.68 10.81 3.27
CA GLU A 52 -1.57 9.86 3.47
C GLU A 52 -1.01 9.36 2.16
N THR A 53 0.30 9.13 2.20
CA THR A 53 1.05 8.45 1.15
C THR A 53 1.75 7.25 1.75
N TYR A 54 1.58 6.08 1.13
CA TYR A 54 2.13 4.83 1.60
C TYR A 54 3.01 4.17 0.55
N THR A 55 4.25 3.89 0.92
CA THR A 55 5.24 3.35 -0.01
C THR A 55 5.72 1.99 0.46
N TRP A 56 5.70 0.99 -0.46
CA TRP A 56 6.21 -0.36 -0.20
C TRP A 56 7.26 -0.79 -1.20
N TYR A 57 8.19 -1.57 -0.71
CA TYR A 57 9.15 -2.32 -1.52
C TYR A 57 8.64 -3.74 -1.74
N LEU A 58 8.76 -4.22 -2.98
CA LEU A 58 8.38 -5.57 -3.34
C LEU A 58 9.61 -6.48 -3.28
N THR A 59 9.48 -7.58 -2.56
CA THR A 59 10.45 -8.68 -2.55
C THR A 59 9.95 -9.83 -3.43
N GLY A 60 10.84 -10.75 -3.83
CA GLY A 60 10.48 -11.89 -4.66
C GLY A 60 10.13 -11.57 -6.11
N VAL A 61 10.33 -10.33 -6.56
CA VAL A 61 10.08 -9.91 -7.94
C VAL A 61 11.36 -9.60 -8.69
N LYS A 62 11.47 -10.09 -9.94
CA LYS A 62 12.51 -9.70 -10.87
C LYS A 62 12.23 -8.30 -11.41
N SER A 63 10.97 -8.05 -11.79
CA SER A 63 10.56 -6.76 -12.38
C SER A 63 9.13 -6.38 -12.02
N LEU A 64 8.88 -5.07 -11.94
CA LEU A 64 7.56 -4.48 -11.80
C LEU A 64 7.02 -4.12 -13.19
N SER A 65 5.80 -4.60 -13.53
CA SER A 65 5.20 -4.39 -14.85
C SER A 65 4.26 -3.19 -14.84
N SER A 66 3.27 -3.19 -13.95
CA SER A 66 2.23 -2.16 -13.90
C SER A 66 1.67 -1.97 -12.49
N ALA A 67 1.08 -0.80 -12.27
CA ALA A 67 0.24 -0.51 -11.11
C ALA A 67 -0.97 0.30 -11.56
N SER A 68 -2.15 -0.05 -11.07
CA SER A 68 -3.41 0.60 -11.41
C SER A 68 -4.34 0.72 -10.20
N SER A 69 -5.28 1.64 -10.26
CA SER A 69 -6.32 1.86 -9.25
C SER A 69 -7.68 1.93 -9.94
N THR A 70 -8.66 1.23 -9.39
CA THR A 70 -10.04 1.21 -9.93
C THR A 70 -10.76 2.55 -9.76
N LYS A 71 -10.44 3.30 -8.70
CA LYS A 71 -11.02 4.61 -8.40
C LYS A 71 -9.91 5.62 -8.07
N LYS A 72 -9.33 6.23 -9.10
CA LYS A 72 -8.22 7.21 -8.96
C LYS A 72 -8.60 8.45 -8.14
N ALA A 73 -9.88 8.80 -8.08
CA ALA A 73 -10.37 9.88 -7.22
C ALA A 73 -10.25 9.54 -5.72
N VAL A 74 -10.31 8.24 -5.35
CA VAL A 74 -10.17 7.77 -3.97
C VAL A 74 -8.71 7.55 -3.62
N ALA A 75 -8.00 6.76 -4.44
CA ALA A 75 -6.58 6.49 -4.24
C ALA A 75 -5.87 6.34 -5.58
N THR A 76 -4.64 6.85 -5.66
CA THR A 76 -3.76 6.65 -6.82
C THR A 76 -2.60 5.76 -6.43
N VAL A 77 -1.99 5.12 -7.43
CA VAL A 77 -0.78 4.33 -7.25
C VAL A 77 0.25 4.69 -8.32
N LYS A 78 1.52 4.83 -7.90
CA LYS A 78 2.68 4.99 -8.78
C LYS A 78 3.63 3.82 -8.55
N ALA A 79 4.15 3.24 -9.63
CA ALA A 79 5.19 2.22 -9.59
C ALA A 79 6.55 2.84 -9.92
N ASN A 80 7.53 2.58 -9.06
CA ASN A 80 8.94 2.84 -9.36
C ASN A 80 9.59 1.50 -9.73
N LYS A 81 9.76 1.26 -11.03
CA LYS A 81 10.23 -0.02 -11.56
C LYS A 81 11.68 -0.32 -11.18
N SER A 82 12.54 0.67 -11.17
CA SER A 82 13.97 0.52 -10.83
C SER A 82 14.18 0.15 -9.37
N LYS A 83 13.41 0.75 -8.46
CA LYS A 83 13.45 0.45 -7.03
C LYS A 83 12.54 -0.70 -6.60
N LYS A 84 11.80 -1.33 -7.53
CA LYS A 84 10.77 -2.36 -7.24
C LYS A 84 9.80 -1.90 -6.15
N GLN A 85 9.34 -0.67 -6.25
CA GLN A 85 8.60 0.05 -5.24
C GLN A 85 7.28 0.55 -5.81
N TYR A 86 6.23 0.59 -5.00
CA TYR A 86 5.02 1.30 -5.34
C TYR A 86 4.58 2.23 -4.22
N THR A 87 3.94 3.32 -4.61
CA THR A 87 3.44 4.35 -3.71
C THR A 87 1.95 4.54 -3.93
N ILE A 88 1.15 4.37 -2.88
CA ILE A 88 -0.30 4.64 -2.89
C ILE A 88 -0.52 5.99 -2.20
N SER A 89 -1.28 6.89 -2.85
CA SER A 89 -1.68 8.17 -2.27
C SER A 89 -3.19 8.22 -2.07
N ALA A 90 -3.63 8.46 -0.84
CA ALA A 90 -5.02 8.56 -0.42
C ALA A 90 -5.55 9.97 -0.69
N LYS A 91 -6.57 10.13 -1.55
CA LYS A 91 -7.05 11.44 -2.01
C LYS A 91 -8.41 11.84 -1.45
N LYS A 92 -9.37 10.92 -1.42
CA LYS A 92 -10.75 11.17 -0.99
C LYS A 92 -11.27 9.95 -0.25
N ALA A 93 -12.09 10.17 0.76
CA ALA A 93 -12.77 9.10 1.49
C ALA A 93 -13.54 8.15 0.56
N GLY A 94 -13.44 6.86 0.82
CA GLY A 94 -14.05 5.81 0.01
C GLY A 94 -13.18 4.56 -0.09
N THR A 95 -13.54 3.67 -1.03
CA THR A 95 -12.80 2.42 -1.26
C THR A 95 -12.38 2.30 -2.72
N SER A 96 -11.15 1.87 -2.95
CA SER A 96 -10.57 1.56 -4.26
C SER A 96 -9.79 0.25 -4.19
N VAL A 97 -9.68 -0.46 -5.31
CA VAL A 97 -8.79 -1.61 -5.44
C VAL A 97 -7.56 -1.18 -6.24
N VAL A 98 -6.41 -1.31 -5.62
CA VAL A 98 -5.11 -1.12 -6.27
C VAL A 98 -4.60 -2.48 -6.71
N THR A 99 -4.20 -2.60 -7.97
CA THR A 99 -3.60 -3.82 -8.53
C THR A 99 -2.18 -3.51 -8.97
N ILE A 100 -1.23 -4.31 -8.48
CA ILE A 100 0.19 -4.23 -8.83
C ILE A 100 0.57 -5.56 -9.49
N LYS A 101 1.24 -5.50 -10.66
CA LYS A 101 1.68 -6.67 -11.39
C LYS A 101 3.18 -6.63 -11.60
N GLY A 102 3.81 -7.79 -11.55
CA GLY A 102 5.24 -7.97 -11.77
C GLY A 102 5.54 -9.37 -12.27
N LYS A 103 6.82 -9.65 -12.53
CA LYS A 103 7.32 -10.99 -12.85
C LYS A 103 8.27 -11.43 -11.75
N ASP A 104 8.17 -12.70 -11.36
CA ASP A 104 9.15 -13.35 -10.49
C ASP A 104 10.46 -13.66 -11.24
N TYR A 105 11.42 -14.29 -10.55
CA TYR A 105 12.70 -14.67 -11.15
C TYR A 105 12.61 -15.78 -12.19
N TYR A 106 11.49 -16.52 -12.22
CA TYR A 106 11.19 -17.56 -13.20
C TYR A 106 10.39 -17.03 -14.41
N GLY A 107 10.03 -15.75 -14.40
CA GLY A 107 9.27 -15.12 -15.49
C GLY A 107 7.75 -15.22 -15.35
N HIS A 108 7.23 -15.85 -14.29
CA HIS A 108 5.79 -15.96 -14.06
C HIS A 108 5.20 -14.62 -13.65
N THR A 109 4.00 -14.34 -14.13
CA THR A 109 3.27 -13.14 -13.73
C THR A 109 2.72 -13.29 -12.31
N GLN A 110 3.04 -12.33 -11.46
CA GLN A 110 2.55 -12.22 -10.09
C GLN A 110 1.67 -10.98 -9.95
N SER A 111 0.65 -11.05 -9.12
CA SER A 111 -0.28 -9.94 -8.89
C SER A 111 -0.54 -9.74 -7.40
N LEU A 112 -0.62 -8.47 -6.99
CA LEU A 112 -1.05 -8.05 -5.65
C LEU A 112 -2.25 -7.13 -5.82
N LYS A 113 -3.40 -7.51 -5.24
CA LYS A 113 -4.60 -6.68 -5.17
C LYS A 113 -4.77 -6.18 -3.75
N ILE A 114 -4.86 -4.87 -3.58
CA ILE A 114 -5.00 -4.21 -2.29
C ILE A 114 -6.34 -3.47 -2.26
N LYS A 115 -7.25 -3.90 -1.38
CA LYS A 115 -8.45 -3.12 -1.07
C LYS A 115 -8.04 -1.93 -0.20
N VAL A 116 -7.95 -0.75 -0.79
CA VAL A 116 -7.60 0.49 -0.10
C VAL A 116 -8.87 1.17 0.37
N THR A 117 -9.03 1.32 1.69
CA THR A 117 -10.07 2.14 2.30
C THR A 117 -9.45 3.45 2.74
N VAL A 118 -9.95 4.57 2.21
CA VAL A 118 -9.54 5.90 2.62
C VAL A 118 -10.59 6.47 3.55
N ALA A 119 -10.18 6.84 4.77
CA ALA A 119 -11.01 7.47 5.77
C ALA A 119 -10.64 8.95 5.95
N GLU A 120 -11.59 9.79 6.38
CA GLU A 120 -11.26 11.14 6.87
C GLU A 120 -10.67 11.02 8.27
N PRO A 121 -9.55 11.70 8.56
CA PRO A 121 -9.00 11.75 9.90
C PRO A 121 -9.94 12.56 10.80
N LYS A 122 -10.22 12.05 12.00
CA LYS A 122 -11.12 12.70 12.97
C LYS A 122 -10.33 13.10 14.21
N PHE A 123 -10.11 14.38 14.36
CA PHE A 123 -9.49 14.99 15.53
C PHE A 123 -10.40 16.06 16.11
N ASP A 124 -10.39 16.20 17.43
CA ASP A 124 -10.99 17.32 18.15
C ASP A 124 -9.86 18.19 18.69
N LEU A 125 -9.80 19.42 18.22
CA LEU A 125 -8.77 20.40 18.52
C LEU A 125 -9.34 21.48 19.41
N LYS A 126 -8.62 21.84 20.48
CA LYS A 126 -8.98 22.95 21.36
C LYS A 126 -7.74 23.72 21.76
N LEU A 127 -7.91 25.03 21.88
CA LEU A 127 -6.97 25.93 22.54
C LEU A 127 -7.46 26.19 23.97
N GLN A 128 -6.53 26.25 24.91
CA GLN A 128 -6.79 26.58 26.30
C GLN A 128 -5.71 27.51 26.80
N LYS A 129 -6.11 28.60 27.46
CA LYS A 129 -5.20 29.50 28.16
C LYS A 129 -4.72 28.81 29.44
N LEU A 130 -3.45 28.88 29.71
CA LEU A 130 -2.83 28.44 30.96
C LEU A 130 -2.37 29.66 31.75
N ASP A 131 -1.95 29.47 32.99
CA ASP A 131 -1.34 30.50 33.79
C ASP A 131 -0.01 30.96 33.16
N GLY A 132 0.28 32.24 33.30
CA GLY A 132 1.45 32.85 32.69
C GLY A 132 1.29 33.06 31.18
N ASN A 133 2.41 32.89 30.46
CA ASN A 133 2.51 33.16 29.01
C ASN A 133 2.36 31.91 28.16
N TYR A 134 1.47 30.98 28.52
CA TYR A 134 1.31 29.72 27.80
C TYR A 134 -0.12 29.53 27.29
N ILE A 135 -0.20 28.98 26.07
CA ILE A 135 -1.44 28.47 25.46
C ILE A 135 -1.25 26.99 25.23
N LEU A 136 -2.21 26.17 25.67
CA LEU A 136 -2.24 24.73 25.49
C LEU A 136 -3.02 24.38 24.21
N ILE A 137 -2.40 23.64 23.32
CA ILE A 137 -3.04 22.96 22.20
C ILE A 137 -3.43 21.56 22.67
N ARG A 138 -4.72 21.27 22.69
CA ARG A 138 -5.26 19.96 23.01
C ARG A 138 -5.71 19.28 21.73
N VAL A 139 -5.24 18.05 21.49
CA VAL A 139 -5.59 17.24 20.32
C VAL A 139 -6.17 15.91 20.78
N LYS A 140 -7.48 15.71 20.63
CA LYS A 140 -8.11 14.40 20.83
C LYS A 140 -8.11 13.64 19.52
N ASN A 141 -7.47 12.46 19.50
CA ASN A 141 -7.45 11.57 18.36
C ASN A 141 -8.66 10.62 18.39
N ASN A 142 -9.66 10.88 17.58
CA ASN A 142 -10.86 10.03 17.45
C ASN A 142 -10.73 8.98 16.32
N THR A 143 -9.51 8.75 15.81
CA THR A 143 -9.22 7.71 14.83
C THR A 143 -8.77 6.41 15.49
N LYS A 144 -8.74 5.33 14.70
CA LYS A 144 -8.19 4.02 15.13
C LYS A 144 -6.68 3.89 14.91
N ALA A 145 -5.99 4.97 14.55
CA ALA A 145 -4.56 4.96 14.29
C ALA A 145 -3.80 5.90 15.23
N THR A 146 -2.57 5.54 15.51
CA THR A 146 -1.60 6.42 16.18
C THR A 146 -0.85 7.23 15.13
N PHE A 147 -0.59 8.49 15.41
CA PHE A 147 0.20 9.38 14.58
C PHE A 147 1.46 9.78 15.34
N ASP A 148 2.60 9.63 14.69
CA ASP A 148 3.88 10.00 15.31
C ASP A 148 4.03 11.51 15.40
N ARG A 149 3.51 12.22 14.39
CA ARG A 149 3.52 13.69 14.31
C ARG A 149 2.24 14.21 13.71
N LEU A 150 1.72 15.27 14.31
CA LEU A 150 0.67 16.12 13.75
C LEU A 150 1.21 17.54 13.66
N ALA A 151 1.31 18.08 12.45
CA ALA A 151 1.55 19.50 12.26
C ALA A 151 0.23 20.23 12.43
N VAL A 152 0.20 21.17 13.36
CA VAL A 152 -0.94 22.03 13.65
C VAL A 152 -0.55 23.48 13.41
N ARG A 153 -1.42 24.24 12.74
CA ARG A 153 -1.29 25.68 12.62
C ARG A 153 -2.27 26.34 13.56
N TYR A 154 -1.78 27.17 14.44
CA TYR A 154 -2.60 28.04 15.27
C TYR A 154 -2.57 29.49 14.78
N SER A 155 -3.63 30.23 15.02
CA SER A 155 -3.72 31.66 14.87
C SER A 155 -4.45 32.23 16.12
N LEU A 156 -3.69 32.91 16.94
CA LEU A 156 -4.15 33.50 18.18
C LEU A 156 -4.51 34.96 17.93
N LYS A 157 -5.66 35.37 18.40
CA LYS A 157 -6.19 36.71 18.22
C LYS A 157 -6.58 37.33 19.57
N ASN A 158 -6.57 38.65 19.66
CA ASN A 158 -7.13 39.40 20.78
C ASN A 158 -8.64 39.60 20.63
N SER A 159 -9.26 40.22 21.60
CA SER A 159 -10.70 40.52 21.61
C SER A 159 -11.16 41.43 20.45
N SER A 160 -10.28 42.22 19.86
CA SER A 160 -10.57 43.02 18.65
C SER A 160 -10.43 42.24 17.35
N GLY A 161 -10.03 40.94 17.40
CA GLY A 161 -9.81 40.07 16.24
C GLY A 161 -8.44 40.27 15.58
N SER A 162 -7.57 41.11 16.13
CA SER A 162 -6.19 41.29 15.62
C SER A 162 -5.32 40.09 15.98
N GLU A 163 -4.44 39.67 15.05
CA GLU A 163 -3.54 38.56 15.26
C GLU A 163 -2.45 38.90 16.28
N VAL A 164 -2.35 38.12 17.34
CA VAL A 164 -1.33 38.19 18.38
C VAL A 164 -0.15 37.29 18.03
N ALA A 165 -0.41 36.08 17.54
CA ALA A 165 0.58 35.14 17.10
C ALA A 165 -0.02 34.10 16.14
N ALA A 166 0.74 33.69 15.11
CA ALA A 166 0.40 32.55 14.26
C ALA A 166 1.66 31.77 13.87
N LYS A 167 1.61 30.44 14.03
CA LYS A 167 2.74 29.56 13.74
C LYS A 167 2.28 28.14 13.50
N ASP A 168 3.15 27.35 12.87
CA ASP A 168 3.03 25.90 12.82
C ASP A 168 3.76 25.29 14.02
N GLU A 169 3.13 24.29 14.65
CA GLU A 169 3.66 23.54 15.78
C GLU A 169 3.48 22.04 15.54
N ILE A 170 4.28 21.19 16.20
CA ILE A 170 4.21 19.74 16.03
C ILE A 170 3.82 19.07 17.33
N VAL A 171 2.68 18.38 17.30
CA VAL A 171 2.23 17.52 18.39
C VAL A 171 2.68 16.10 18.13
N TYR A 172 3.48 15.55 19.04
CA TYR A 172 4.07 14.21 18.92
C TYR A 172 3.21 13.13 19.57
N ARG A 173 3.33 11.89 19.04
CA ARG A 173 2.79 10.66 19.64
C ARG A 173 1.30 10.73 19.96
N VAL A 174 0.49 11.15 19.00
CA VAL A 174 -0.95 11.28 19.16
C VAL A 174 -1.60 9.90 19.03
N MET A 175 -1.69 9.18 20.15
CA MET A 175 -2.17 7.79 20.18
C MET A 175 -3.65 7.67 19.88
N SER A 176 -4.04 6.55 19.28
CA SER A 176 -5.44 6.21 18.97
C SER A 176 -6.33 6.33 20.21
N GLY A 177 -7.44 7.04 20.09
CA GLY A 177 -8.42 7.24 21.16
C GLY A 177 -7.94 8.08 22.35
N LYS A 178 -6.71 8.63 22.32
CA LYS A 178 -6.14 9.42 23.41
C LYS A 178 -6.11 10.90 23.08
N THR A 179 -5.80 11.71 24.09
CA THR A 179 -5.56 13.14 23.97
C THR A 179 -4.08 13.42 24.12
N ALA A 180 -3.53 14.19 23.22
CA ALA A 180 -2.18 14.75 23.30
C ALA A 180 -2.27 16.26 23.59
N TYR A 181 -1.21 16.79 24.14
CA TYR A 181 -1.11 18.19 24.56
C TYR A 181 0.23 18.76 24.08
N GLU A 182 0.20 20.01 23.62
CA GLU A 182 1.39 20.79 23.30
C GLU A 182 1.22 22.19 23.90
N SER A 183 2.21 22.65 24.67
CA SER A 183 2.20 23.99 25.25
C SER A 183 3.06 24.94 24.45
N ILE A 184 2.52 26.06 24.04
CA ILE A 184 3.22 27.09 23.29
C ILE A 184 3.41 28.34 24.16
N TYR A 185 4.60 28.90 24.12
CA TYR A 185 4.90 30.17 24.76
C TYR A 185 4.46 31.33 23.88
N VAL A 186 3.72 32.27 24.46
CA VAL A 186 3.24 33.48 23.78
C VAL A 186 3.45 34.65 24.73
N SER A 187 4.35 35.56 24.40
CA SER A 187 4.70 36.69 25.31
C SER A 187 3.52 37.57 25.72
N SER A 188 2.51 37.68 24.88
CA SER A 188 1.26 38.39 25.12
C SER A 188 0.04 37.49 25.31
N ALA A 189 0.23 36.32 25.97
CA ALA A 189 -0.86 35.38 26.19
C ALA A 189 -2.03 35.99 26.98
N ALA A 190 -1.77 37.01 27.82
CA ALA A 190 -2.81 37.77 28.53
C ALA A 190 -3.83 38.38 27.58
N ASP A 191 -3.39 38.86 26.42
CA ASP A 191 -4.23 39.56 25.43
C ASP A 191 -4.98 38.59 24.51
N VAL A 192 -4.65 37.28 24.54
CA VAL A 192 -5.29 36.30 23.68
C VAL A 192 -6.73 36.05 24.08
N ASP A 193 -7.64 36.17 23.12
CA ASP A 193 -9.03 35.71 23.20
C ASP A 193 -9.15 34.35 22.49
N ILE A 194 -9.34 33.27 23.26
CA ILE A 194 -9.48 31.91 22.74
C ILE A 194 -10.70 31.79 21.81
N SER A 195 -11.77 32.55 22.07
CA SER A 195 -12.99 32.49 21.25
C SER A 195 -12.77 33.01 19.82
N GLN A 196 -11.83 33.96 19.65
CA GLN A 196 -11.46 34.54 18.36
C GLN A 196 -10.29 33.76 17.68
N SER A 197 -9.67 32.86 18.43
CA SER A 197 -8.48 32.10 17.99
C SER A 197 -8.85 30.78 17.32
N SER A 198 -7.93 30.23 16.54
CA SER A 198 -8.16 28.98 15.82
C SER A 198 -6.94 28.07 15.82
N VAL A 199 -7.19 26.78 15.71
CA VAL A 199 -6.18 25.75 15.50
C VAL A 199 -6.68 24.74 14.46
N LYS A 200 -5.82 24.33 13.53
CA LYS A 200 -6.13 23.33 12.49
C LYS A 200 -4.95 22.43 12.23
N ILE A 201 -5.22 21.18 11.81
CA ILE A 201 -4.19 20.28 11.33
C ILE A 201 -3.81 20.65 9.89
N THR A 202 -2.51 20.76 9.63
CA THR A 202 -1.96 21.04 8.30
C THR A 202 -1.30 19.82 7.67
N ALA A 203 -0.72 18.93 8.49
CA ALA A 203 -0.14 17.67 8.03
C ALA A 203 -0.14 16.63 9.15
N PHE A 204 0.04 15.38 8.79
CA PHE A 204 0.23 14.30 9.76
C PHE A 204 1.12 13.20 9.17
N ASP A 205 1.84 12.52 10.07
CA ASP A 205 2.70 11.39 9.74
C ASP A 205 2.38 10.26 10.71
N ARG A 206 2.11 9.09 10.14
CA ARG A 206 1.78 7.89 10.90
C ARG A 206 2.95 6.90 10.95
N ASN A 207 4.02 7.20 10.21
CA ASN A 207 5.19 6.34 10.02
C ASN A 207 4.81 4.84 10.06
N PRO A 208 3.99 4.37 9.12
CA PRO A 208 3.67 2.96 9.07
C PRO A 208 5.01 2.23 8.86
N GLU A 209 5.33 1.29 9.72
CA GLU A 209 6.52 0.43 9.56
C GLU A 209 6.66 0.04 8.10
N GLN A 210 7.82 0.28 7.50
CA GLN A 210 8.11 -0.13 6.14
C GLN A 210 8.06 -1.66 6.07
N LYS A 211 6.91 -2.19 5.64
CA LYS A 211 6.74 -3.63 5.50
C LYS A 211 7.06 -4.02 4.07
N TYR A 212 8.00 -4.93 3.93
CA TYR A 212 8.23 -5.60 2.65
C TYR A 212 7.03 -6.48 2.31
N LYS A 213 6.57 -6.42 1.08
CA LYS A 213 5.48 -7.22 0.56
C LYS A 213 5.99 -8.17 -0.50
N VAL A 214 5.63 -9.44 -0.36
CA VAL A 214 5.85 -10.44 -1.41
C VAL A 214 4.74 -10.34 -2.44
N LEU A 215 5.11 -10.28 -3.71
CA LEU A 215 4.16 -10.33 -4.81
C LEU A 215 3.77 -11.79 -5.07
N GLY A 216 2.47 -12.06 -5.18
CA GLY A 216 1.96 -13.42 -5.38
C GLY A 216 1.65 -14.18 -4.07
N LYS A 217 1.27 -15.43 -4.20
CA LYS A 217 1.05 -16.32 -3.04
C LYS A 217 2.40 -16.76 -2.49
N ASP A 218 2.55 -16.72 -1.17
CA ASP A 218 3.71 -17.32 -0.51
C ASP A 218 3.68 -18.85 -0.74
N LYS A 219 4.37 -19.32 -1.77
CA LYS A 219 4.82 -20.70 -1.88
C LYS A 219 6.33 -20.69 -1.69
N LEU A 220 6.74 -20.57 -0.46
CA LEU A 220 7.91 -21.24 0.07
C LEU A 220 7.39 -22.38 0.94
N SER A 221 6.91 -23.45 0.32
CA SER A 221 7.00 -24.77 0.91
C SER A 221 8.31 -25.35 0.38
N VAL A 222 9.25 -25.49 1.26
CA VAL A 222 10.43 -26.33 1.16
C VAL A 222 9.99 -27.76 0.84
#